data_eeec96d73619327439bd465e3d49aff8
#
_entry.id   eeec96d73619327439bd465e3d49aff8
#
_cell.length_a   1.000
_cell.length_b   1.000
_cell.length_c   1.000
_cell.angle_alpha   90.00
_cell.angle_beta   90.00
_cell.angle_gamma   90.00
#
_symmetry.space_group_name_H-M   'P 1'
#
loop_
_entity.id
_entity.type
_entity.pdbx_description
1 polymer ?
#
loop_
_entity_poly.entity_id
_entity_poly.type
_entity_poly.pdbx_seq_one_letter_code
_entity_poly.pdbx_strand_id
1 'polypeptide(L)'
;MKGIVPQTIWLHGEVGNTQEAKKEVMSIVPADAEVFQTPKPERLIRRILEISSYAGELVLDSFGGSGTTGAVAHKMGRRWIMVELGEHCHTHIIPRLKKVIDGADPGGITEAVNWKGGGGFRYYRLAPSLLEKDKWGNWVISKEFNAAMLAEAVCKLEGFVYAPSDTVYWQQGHSTERDFIYVTTANLSHDQLLQLSDEVGRERSLLVVCSAFRGRKEGYGNLTVKKIPKAVLSRCEWGKDDYSLKVGNLPKAPPKPGQGSLFGEEAES
;
A
#
# COMPACT_ATOMS: atom_id res chain seq x y z
N MET A 1 -8.37 -31.95 -21.05
CA MET A 1 -7.43 -31.55 -22.13
C MET A 1 -6.04 -31.42 -21.48
N LYS A 2 -5.02 -32.07 -22.07
CA LYS A 2 -3.63 -31.84 -21.65
C LYS A 2 -3.26 -30.43 -22.13
N GLY A 3 -2.97 -29.50 -21.20
CA GLY A 3 -2.53 -28.15 -21.54
C GLY A 3 -1.18 -28.19 -22.25
N ILE A 4 -1.00 -27.32 -23.23
CA ILE A 4 0.29 -27.14 -23.92
C ILE A 4 1.13 -26.22 -23.03
N VAL A 5 2.39 -26.61 -22.78
CA VAL A 5 3.35 -25.78 -22.05
C VAL A 5 3.56 -24.46 -22.83
N PRO A 6 3.51 -23.29 -22.17
CA PRO A 6 3.77 -22.02 -22.83
C PRO A 6 5.16 -22.00 -23.48
N GLN A 7 5.23 -21.45 -24.71
CA GLN A 7 6.50 -21.23 -25.38
C GLN A 7 7.34 -20.19 -24.64
N THR A 8 8.65 -20.33 -24.69
CA THR A 8 9.61 -19.38 -24.07
C THR A 8 9.88 -18.15 -24.95
N ILE A 9 9.54 -18.23 -26.24
CA ILE A 9 9.69 -17.13 -27.21
C ILE A 9 8.30 -16.76 -27.73
N TRP A 10 7.96 -15.47 -27.66
CA TRP A 10 6.72 -14.91 -28.19
C TRP A 10 7.04 -13.89 -29.28
N LEU A 11 6.44 -14.07 -30.42
CA LEU A 11 6.67 -13.20 -31.56
C LEU A 11 5.85 -11.91 -31.44
N HIS A 12 6.41 -10.79 -31.92
CA HIS A 12 5.73 -9.49 -31.85
C HIS A 12 4.33 -9.49 -32.53
N GLY A 13 4.14 -10.33 -33.54
CA GLY A 13 2.83 -10.48 -34.19
C GLY A 13 1.74 -11.03 -33.25
N GLU A 14 2.15 -11.82 -32.23
CA GLU A 14 1.24 -12.41 -31.24
C GLU A 14 1.00 -11.47 -30.05
N VAL A 15 2.06 -10.87 -29.53
CA VAL A 15 2.02 -10.11 -28.27
C VAL A 15 2.18 -8.60 -28.42
N GLY A 16 2.32 -8.10 -29.64
CA GLY A 16 2.51 -6.67 -29.92
C GLY A 16 3.97 -6.21 -29.82
N ASN A 17 4.16 -4.93 -30.06
CA ASN A 17 5.47 -4.27 -30.00
C ASN A 17 5.37 -2.87 -29.38
N THR A 18 6.53 -2.21 -29.20
CA THR A 18 6.57 -0.87 -28.57
C THR A 18 5.83 0.20 -29.37
N GLN A 19 5.76 0.11 -30.70
CA GLN A 19 5.03 1.08 -31.52
C GLN A 19 3.54 0.97 -31.31
N GLU A 20 3.02 -0.26 -31.25
CA GLU A 20 1.61 -0.54 -30.89
C GLU A 20 1.31 0.01 -29.49
N ALA A 21 2.17 -0.31 -28.51
CA ALA A 21 2.02 0.18 -27.14
C ALA A 21 2.03 1.71 -27.04
N LYS A 22 2.86 2.40 -27.82
CA LYS A 22 2.84 3.89 -27.87
C LYS A 22 1.51 4.41 -28.39
N LYS A 23 0.94 3.80 -29.43
CA LYS A 23 -0.38 4.18 -29.94
C LYS A 23 -1.47 3.94 -28.90
N GLU A 24 -1.45 2.80 -28.21
CA GLU A 24 -2.38 2.50 -27.11
C GLU A 24 -2.31 3.59 -26.04
N VAL A 25 -1.11 3.93 -25.53
CA VAL A 25 -0.94 4.94 -24.50
C VAL A 25 -1.39 6.34 -24.98
N MET A 26 -0.95 6.75 -26.18
CA MET A 26 -1.26 8.09 -26.70
C MET A 26 -2.75 8.29 -27.00
N SER A 27 -3.51 7.23 -27.25
CA SER A 27 -4.97 7.33 -27.40
C SER A 27 -5.72 7.62 -26.09
N ILE A 28 -5.05 7.40 -24.96
CA ILE A 28 -5.68 7.45 -23.63
C ILE A 28 -5.22 8.64 -22.81
N VAL A 29 -3.96 9.04 -22.93
CA VAL A 29 -3.39 10.16 -22.16
C VAL A 29 -3.80 11.51 -22.76
N PRO A 30 -3.72 12.63 -22.01
CA PRO A 30 -3.92 13.96 -22.55
C PRO A 30 -3.01 14.24 -23.75
N ALA A 31 -3.49 15.04 -24.70
CA ALA A 31 -2.77 15.32 -25.96
C ALA A 31 -1.44 16.05 -25.76
N ASP A 32 -1.27 16.76 -24.66
CA ASP A 32 -0.07 17.48 -24.25
C ASP A 32 0.87 16.63 -23.38
N ALA A 33 0.50 15.39 -23.10
CA ALA A 33 1.36 14.49 -22.31
C ALA A 33 2.62 14.12 -23.11
N GLU A 34 3.74 14.09 -22.41
CA GLU A 34 4.99 13.61 -22.96
C GLU A 34 4.87 12.13 -23.38
N VAL A 35 5.47 11.80 -24.54
CA VAL A 35 5.42 10.42 -25.06
C VAL A 35 6.20 9.47 -24.15
N PHE A 36 5.55 8.50 -23.56
CA PHE A 36 6.22 7.46 -22.78
C PHE A 36 7.13 6.62 -23.69
N GLN A 37 8.42 6.51 -23.35
CA GLN A 37 9.44 5.99 -24.28
C GLN A 37 9.29 4.48 -24.56
N THR A 38 9.03 3.68 -23.55
CA THR A 38 9.09 2.21 -23.64
C THR A 38 7.84 1.53 -23.04
N PRO A 39 6.63 1.90 -23.45
CA PRO A 39 5.44 1.21 -22.97
C PRO A 39 5.42 -0.25 -23.45
N LYS A 40 4.76 -1.10 -22.70
CA LYS A 40 4.51 -2.48 -23.10
C LYS A 40 3.10 -2.60 -23.68
N PRO A 41 2.89 -3.35 -24.78
CA PRO A 41 1.56 -3.53 -25.36
C PRO A 41 0.67 -4.36 -24.41
N GLU A 42 -0.60 -4.07 -24.39
CA GLU A 42 -1.55 -4.77 -23.53
C GLU A 42 -1.63 -6.27 -23.87
N ARG A 43 -1.46 -6.65 -25.12
CA ARG A 43 -1.45 -8.07 -25.53
C ARG A 43 -0.32 -8.87 -24.87
N LEU A 44 0.87 -8.26 -24.68
CA LEU A 44 1.98 -8.89 -23.98
C LEU A 44 1.64 -9.13 -22.50
N ILE A 45 1.15 -8.10 -21.83
CA ILE A 45 0.78 -8.21 -20.40
C ILE A 45 -0.39 -9.18 -20.21
N ARG A 46 -1.37 -9.16 -21.12
CA ARG A 46 -2.44 -10.16 -21.15
C ARG A 46 -1.87 -11.57 -21.16
N ARG A 47 -0.95 -11.87 -22.08
CA ARG A 47 -0.34 -13.20 -22.19
C ARG A 47 0.38 -13.61 -20.92
N ILE A 48 1.11 -12.68 -20.29
CA ILE A 48 1.76 -12.91 -19.01
C ILE A 48 0.73 -13.27 -17.93
N LEU A 49 -0.33 -12.48 -17.80
CA LEU A 49 -1.35 -12.70 -16.77
C LEU A 49 -2.19 -13.96 -17.00
N GLU A 50 -2.44 -14.36 -18.26
CA GLU A 50 -3.11 -15.62 -18.58
C GLU A 50 -2.34 -16.84 -18.10
N ILE A 51 -1.01 -16.77 -18.14
CA ILE A 51 -0.13 -17.88 -17.75
C ILE A 51 0.12 -17.88 -16.23
N SER A 52 0.23 -16.70 -15.60
CA SER A 52 0.73 -16.56 -14.24
C SER A 52 -0.35 -16.34 -13.18
N SER A 53 -1.60 -16.06 -13.57
CA SER A 53 -2.64 -15.69 -12.61
C SER A 53 -4.06 -16.05 -13.08
N TYR A 54 -4.99 -16.10 -12.13
CA TYR A 54 -6.42 -16.27 -12.38
C TYR A 54 -7.20 -14.99 -12.04
N ALA A 55 -8.45 -14.90 -12.48
CA ALA A 55 -9.34 -13.81 -12.10
C ALA A 55 -9.48 -13.74 -10.57
N GLY A 56 -9.48 -12.52 -10.01
CA GLY A 56 -9.52 -12.26 -8.56
C GLY A 56 -8.17 -12.32 -7.84
N GLU A 57 -7.13 -12.88 -8.46
CA GLU A 57 -5.77 -12.88 -7.87
C GLU A 57 -5.13 -11.49 -7.90
N LEU A 58 -4.10 -11.31 -7.06
CA LEU A 58 -3.39 -10.05 -6.91
C LEU A 58 -2.14 -10.03 -7.80
N VAL A 59 -2.02 -8.98 -8.61
CA VAL A 59 -0.87 -8.68 -9.45
C VAL A 59 -0.12 -7.50 -8.85
N LEU A 60 1.19 -7.62 -8.66
CA LEU A 60 2.06 -6.55 -8.22
C LEU A 60 3.00 -6.13 -9.36
N ASP A 61 3.05 -4.83 -9.64
CA ASP A 61 4.04 -4.23 -10.53
C ASP A 61 4.77 -3.11 -9.77
N SER A 62 6.05 -3.35 -9.48
CA SER A 62 6.90 -2.43 -8.71
C SER A 62 7.39 -1.24 -9.54
N PHE A 63 7.21 -1.24 -10.86
CA PHE A 63 7.65 -0.22 -11.80
C PHE A 63 6.55 0.06 -12.81
N GLY A 64 5.46 0.67 -12.36
CA GLY A 64 4.20 0.84 -13.08
C GLY A 64 4.30 1.46 -14.46
N GLY A 65 5.34 2.30 -14.70
CA GLY A 65 5.66 2.88 -15.99
C GLY A 65 4.47 3.63 -16.61
N SER A 66 3.98 3.15 -17.74
CA SER A 66 2.80 3.72 -18.41
C SER A 66 1.45 3.15 -17.89
N GLY A 67 1.47 2.30 -16.87
CA GLY A 67 0.26 1.73 -16.26
C GLY A 67 -0.36 0.54 -17.01
N THR A 68 0.36 -0.05 -17.95
CA THR A 68 -0.19 -1.15 -18.77
C THR A 68 -0.61 -2.35 -17.92
N THR A 69 0.21 -2.72 -16.93
CA THR A 69 -0.09 -3.87 -16.05
C THR A 69 -1.40 -3.67 -15.30
N GLY A 70 -1.62 -2.51 -14.70
CA GLY A 70 -2.87 -2.21 -13.99
C GLY A 70 -4.08 -2.16 -14.91
N ALA A 71 -3.94 -1.57 -16.09
CA ALA A 71 -5.00 -1.52 -17.09
C ALA A 71 -5.44 -2.94 -17.52
N VAL A 72 -4.48 -3.80 -17.86
CA VAL A 72 -4.76 -5.18 -18.29
C VAL A 72 -5.30 -6.02 -17.15
N ALA A 73 -4.69 -5.95 -15.96
CA ALA A 73 -5.15 -6.68 -14.79
C ALA A 73 -6.61 -6.31 -14.44
N HIS A 74 -6.94 -5.02 -14.50
CA HIS A 74 -8.29 -4.53 -14.27
C HIS A 74 -9.31 -5.06 -15.29
N LYS A 75 -9.01 -4.93 -16.58
CA LYS A 75 -9.85 -5.45 -17.69
C LYS A 75 -10.06 -6.96 -17.61
N MET A 76 -9.10 -7.69 -17.05
CA MET A 76 -9.15 -9.15 -16.90
C MET A 76 -9.68 -9.61 -15.53
N GLY A 77 -10.21 -8.70 -14.71
CA GLY A 77 -10.79 -9.03 -13.40
C GLY A 77 -9.78 -9.48 -12.34
N ARG A 78 -8.51 -9.07 -12.45
CA ARG A 78 -7.50 -9.25 -11.40
C ARG A 78 -7.50 -8.05 -10.47
N ARG A 79 -7.12 -8.28 -9.23
CA ARG A 79 -6.70 -7.21 -8.31
C ARG A 79 -5.28 -6.81 -8.64
N TRP A 80 -4.90 -5.56 -8.39
CA TRP A 80 -3.55 -5.11 -8.71
C TRP A 80 -3.05 -4.04 -7.75
N ILE A 81 -1.74 -3.99 -7.61
CA ILE A 81 -0.98 -2.93 -6.94
C ILE A 81 0.11 -2.51 -7.92
N MET A 82 0.23 -1.22 -8.16
CA MET A 82 1.35 -0.65 -8.92
C MET A 82 2.10 0.36 -8.06
N VAL A 83 3.40 0.40 -8.21
CA VAL A 83 4.28 1.40 -7.60
C VAL A 83 4.97 2.17 -8.73
N GLU A 84 4.97 3.49 -8.64
CA GLU A 84 5.63 4.34 -9.62
C GLU A 84 6.19 5.59 -8.94
N LEU A 85 7.45 5.89 -9.19
CA LEU A 85 8.16 7.03 -8.60
C LEU A 85 8.04 8.30 -9.44
N GLY A 86 7.92 8.16 -10.76
CA GLY A 86 7.95 9.26 -11.72
C GLY A 86 6.64 10.03 -11.83
N GLU A 87 6.73 11.27 -12.29
CA GLU A 87 5.57 12.14 -12.55
C GLU A 87 4.59 11.55 -13.57
N HIS A 88 5.02 10.62 -14.39
CA HIS A 88 4.15 9.89 -15.31
C HIS A 88 3.08 9.03 -14.58
N CYS A 89 3.21 8.85 -13.27
CA CYS A 89 2.08 8.39 -12.46
C CYS A 89 0.85 9.27 -12.65
N HIS A 90 1.03 10.60 -12.65
CA HIS A 90 -0.04 11.58 -12.79
C HIS A 90 -0.43 11.83 -14.25
N THR A 91 0.53 11.84 -15.15
CA THR A 91 0.30 12.18 -16.56
C THR A 91 -0.14 10.99 -17.41
N HIS A 92 0.20 9.76 -17.01
CA HIS A 92 -0.08 8.55 -17.78
C HIS A 92 -0.93 7.53 -17.02
N ILE A 93 -0.48 7.07 -15.84
CA ILE A 93 -1.13 5.95 -15.13
C ILE A 93 -2.55 6.32 -14.71
N ILE A 94 -2.70 7.42 -13.97
CA ILE A 94 -4.02 7.83 -13.44
C ILE A 94 -5.02 8.13 -14.56
N PRO A 95 -4.69 8.92 -15.60
CA PRO A 95 -5.59 9.14 -16.74
C PRO A 95 -5.98 7.85 -17.46
N ARG A 96 -5.02 6.94 -17.67
CA ARG A 96 -5.28 5.63 -18.27
C ARG A 96 -6.28 4.83 -17.47
N LEU A 97 -6.02 4.66 -16.17
CA LEU A 97 -6.90 3.88 -15.29
C LEU A 97 -8.29 4.47 -15.19
N LYS A 98 -8.44 5.80 -15.18
CA LYS A 98 -9.75 6.45 -15.22
C LYS A 98 -10.51 6.06 -16.49
N LYS A 99 -9.89 6.17 -17.68
CA LYS A 99 -10.54 5.77 -18.95
C LYS A 99 -10.89 4.28 -19.01
N VAL A 100 -10.04 3.42 -18.43
CA VAL A 100 -10.34 1.99 -18.31
C VAL A 100 -11.59 1.77 -17.45
N ILE A 101 -11.68 2.43 -16.30
CA ILE A 101 -12.82 2.32 -15.39
C ILE A 101 -14.10 2.88 -16.01
N ASP A 102 -13.99 4.02 -16.70
CA ASP A 102 -15.11 4.66 -17.39
C ASP A 102 -15.57 3.90 -18.64
N GLY A 103 -14.86 2.82 -19.04
CA GLY A 103 -15.14 2.08 -20.29
C GLY A 103 -14.81 2.87 -21.56
N ALA A 104 -14.04 3.95 -21.41
CA ALA A 104 -13.67 4.87 -22.49
C ALA A 104 -12.31 4.56 -23.13
N ASP A 105 -11.68 3.45 -22.77
CA ASP A 105 -10.46 2.96 -23.41
C ASP A 105 -10.80 2.06 -24.58
N PRO A 106 -10.65 2.50 -25.84
CA PRO A 106 -11.02 1.71 -27.01
C PRO A 106 -9.93 0.72 -27.44
N GLY A 107 -8.72 0.84 -26.84
CA GLY A 107 -7.52 0.16 -27.33
C GLY A 107 -7.16 -1.13 -26.62
N GLY A 108 -6.00 -1.65 -26.99
CA GLY A 108 -5.38 -2.80 -26.34
C GLY A 108 -6.23 -4.06 -26.41
N ILE A 109 -6.54 -4.62 -25.24
CA ILE A 109 -7.33 -5.87 -25.13
C ILE A 109 -8.82 -5.63 -24.87
N THR A 110 -9.30 -4.38 -24.87
CA THR A 110 -10.67 -4.00 -24.50
C THR A 110 -11.73 -4.84 -25.21
N GLU A 111 -11.65 -4.92 -26.53
CA GLU A 111 -12.58 -5.72 -27.34
C GLU A 111 -12.41 -7.22 -27.07
N ALA A 112 -11.16 -7.69 -27.03
CA ALA A 112 -10.85 -9.11 -26.88
C ALA A 112 -11.32 -9.72 -25.54
N VAL A 113 -11.49 -8.91 -24.50
CA VAL A 113 -12.03 -9.33 -23.18
C VAL A 113 -13.43 -8.79 -22.92
N ASN A 114 -14.04 -8.13 -23.92
CA ASN A 114 -15.37 -7.51 -23.85
C ASN A 114 -15.52 -6.57 -22.64
N TRP A 115 -14.47 -5.78 -22.36
CA TRP A 115 -14.48 -4.83 -21.25
C TRP A 115 -15.45 -3.67 -21.52
N LYS A 116 -16.28 -3.33 -20.53
CA LYS A 116 -17.29 -2.27 -20.63
C LYS A 116 -17.14 -1.19 -19.55
N GLY A 117 -16.06 -1.22 -18.81
CA GLY A 117 -15.85 -0.34 -17.67
C GLY A 117 -16.29 -0.93 -16.36
N GLY A 118 -16.12 -0.18 -15.29
CA GLY A 118 -16.50 -0.52 -13.93
C GLY A 118 -15.32 -0.69 -12.98
N GLY A 119 -15.65 -0.89 -11.71
CA GLY A 119 -14.66 -0.98 -10.65
C GLY A 119 -14.13 0.38 -10.20
N GLY A 120 -12.94 0.38 -9.62
CA GLY A 120 -12.27 1.57 -9.13
C GLY A 120 -10.85 1.26 -8.65
N PHE A 121 -10.09 2.30 -8.33
CA PHE A 121 -8.77 2.16 -7.70
C PHE A 121 -8.59 3.21 -6.62
N ARG A 122 -7.63 2.94 -5.73
CA ARG A 122 -7.16 3.91 -4.74
C ARG A 122 -5.77 4.36 -5.11
N TYR A 123 -5.57 5.67 -5.12
CA TYR A 123 -4.27 6.27 -5.27
C TYR A 123 -3.72 6.66 -3.90
N TYR A 124 -2.49 6.25 -3.64
CA TYR A 124 -1.77 6.62 -2.43
C TYR A 124 -0.49 7.34 -2.81
N ARG A 125 -0.23 8.44 -2.15
CA ARG A 125 1.06 9.10 -2.21
C ARG A 125 1.88 8.68 -1.01
N LEU A 126 3.14 8.31 -1.24
CA LEU A 126 4.05 8.04 -0.15
C LEU A 126 4.23 9.33 0.67
N ALA A 127 3.93 9.26 1.95
CA ALA A 127 4.18 10.37 2.86
C ALA A 127 5.70 10.59 3.02
N PRO A 128 6.16 11.81 3.35
CA PRO A 128 7.53 12.04 3.75
C PRO A 128 7.93 11.11 4.88
N SER A 129 9.21 10.76 4.96
CA SER A 129 9.73 9.92 6.04
C SER A 129 9.46 10.58 7.39
N LEU A 130 8.95 9.78 8.35
CA LEU A 130 8.83 10.19 9.76
C LEU A 130 10.16 10.58 10.39
N LEU A 131 11.23 10.06 9.83
CA LEU A 131 12.57 10.17 10.38
C LEU A 131 13.51 10.82 9.36
N GLU A 132 14.32 11.72 9.88
CA GLU A 132 15.47 12.30 9.20
C GLU A 132 16.73 12.07 10.02
N LYS A 133 17.90 12.14 9.39
CA LYS A 133 19.16 12.12 10.13
C LYS A 133 19.52 13.54 10.57
N ASP A 134 19.81 13.70 11.85
CA ASP A 134 20.40 14.93 12.36
C ASP A 134 21.83 15.12 11.85
N LYS A 135 22.44 16.25 12.18
CA LYS A 135 23.82 16.58 11.80
C LYS A 135 24.89 15.61 12.33
N TRP A 136 24.52 14.75 13.29
CA TRP A 136 25.41 13.74 13.88
C TRP A 136 25.10 12.32 13.38
N GLY A 137 24.12 12.18 12.45
CA GLY A 137 23.72 10.90 11.90
C GLY A 137 22.72 10.11 12.73
N ASN A 138 22.16 10.68 13.81
CA ASN A 138 21.13 10.03 14.59
C ASN A 138 19.78 10.19 13.92
N TRP A 139 18.93 9.17 14.01
CA TRP A 139 17.57 9.24 13.52
C TRP A 139 16.71 10.09 14.48
N VAL A 140 16.14 11.17 13.96
CA VAL A 140 15.22 12.06 14.65
C VAL A 140 13.92 12.18 13.89
N ILE A 141 12.84 12.52 14.57
CA ILE A 141 11.55 12.76 13.89
C ILE A 141 11.72 14.00 13.00
N SER A 142 11.37 13.86 11.72
CA SER A 142 11.44 14.95 10.76
C SER A 142 10.60 16.14 11.23
N LYS A 143 11.16 17.34 11.11
CA LYS A 143 10.47 18.58 11.44
C LYS A 143 9.29 18.88 10.55
N GLU A 144 9.26 18.29 9.33
CA GLU A 144 8.14 18.37 8.41
C GLU A 144 6.97 17.49 8.83
N PHE A 145 7.22 16.58 9.77
CA PHE A 145 6.20 15.68 10.28
C PHE A 145 5.37 16.41 11.33
N ASN A 146 4.21 16.87 10.95
CA ASN A 146 3.31 17.48 11.91
C ASN A 146 2.68 16.44 12.85
N ALA A 147 2.16 16.91 13.98
CA ALA A 147 1.55 16.05 14.99
C ALA A 147 0.39 15.18 14.45
N ALA A 148 -0.35 15.69 13.46
CA ALA A 148 -1.46 14.96 12.84
C ALA A 148 -0.98 13.74 12.04
N MET A 149 0.09 13.88 11.26
CA MET A 149 0.65 12.76 10.50
C MET A 149 1.22 11.67 11.42
N LEU A 150 1.87 12.07 12.53
CA LEU A 150 2.33 11.13 13.53
C LEU A 150 1.16 10.37 14.17
N ALA A 151 0.10 11.09 14.54
CA ALA A 151 -1.09 10.50 15.13
C ALA A 151 -1.76 9.51 14.17
N GLU A 152 -1.90 9.86 12.89
CA GLU A 152 -2.44 8.96 11.86
C GLU A 152 -1.61 7.68 11.70
N ALA A 153 -0.28 7.81 11.64
CA ALA A 153 0.61 6.66 11.51
C ALA A 153 0.54 5.72 12.72
N VAL A 154 0.50 6.29 13.94
CA VAL A 154 0.39 5.52 15.19
C VAL A 154 -1.00 4.89 15.31
N CYS A 155 -2.08 5.58 14.94
CA CYS A 155 -3.42 5.00 14.88
C CYS A 155 -3.44 3.73 14.01
N LYS A 156 -2.91 3.80 12.80
CA LYS A 156 -2.82 2.65 11.88
C LYS A 156 -2.01 1.49 12.47
N LEU A 157 -0.91 1.80 13.15
CA LEU A 157 -0.04 0.80 13.77
C LEU A 157 -0.73 0.08 14.94
N GLU A 158 -1.48 0.80 15.75
CA GLU A 158 -2.17 0.29 16.94
C GLU A 158 -3.58 -0.25 16.62
N GLY A 159 -4.01 -0.21 15.35
CA GLY A 159 -5.30 -0.74 14.89
C GLY A 159 -6.49 0.21 15.11
N PHE A 160 -6.23 1.51 15.27
CA PHE A 160 -7.24 2.56 15.40
C PHE A 160 -7.53 3.24 14.06
N VAL A 161 -8.75 3.70 13.89
CA VAL A 161 -9.14 4.59 12.80
C VAL A 161 -8.79 6.02 13.20
N TYR A 162 -7.95 6.69 12.38
CA TYR A 162 -7.64 8.10 12.61
C TYR A 162 -8.85 8.98 12.26
N ALA A 163 -9.42 9.62 13.27
CA ALA A 163 -10.57 10.51 13.17
C ALA A 163 -10.50 11.55 14.31
N PRO A 164 -9.68 12.61 14.15
CA PRO A 164 -9.49 13.61 15.19
C PRO A 164 -10.78 14.38 15.46
N SER A 165 -11.07 14.61 16.73
CA SER A 165 -12.19 15.46 17.16
C SER A 165 -11.78 16.93 17.10
N ASP A 166 -12.67 17.79 16.61
CA ASP A 166 -12.47 19.25 16.59
C ASP A 166 -12.58 19.89 17.99
N THR A 167 -13.19 19.18 18.95
CA THR A 167 -13.50 19.72 20.27
C THR A 167 -12.73 19.04 21.40
N VAL A 168 -12.25 17.81 21.21
CA VAL A 168 -11.61 16.99 22.24
C VAL A 168 -10.19 16.64 21.80
N TYR A 169 -9.19 17.34 22.32
CA TYR A 169 -7.79 17.25 21.87
C TYR A 169 -7.16 15.86 21.98
N TRP A 170 -7.56 15.05 22.93
CA TRP A 170 -7.05 13.69 23.13
C TRP A 170 -7.78 12.64 22.26
N GLN A 171 -8.88 12.98 21.63
CA GLN A 171 -9.61 12.07 20.76
C GLN A 171 -9.10 12.22 19.32
N GLN A 172 -8.00 11.55 19.00
CA GLN A 172 -7.38 11.60 17.68
C GLN A 172 -7.75 10.41 16.79
N GLY A 173 -8.30 9.36 17.38
CA GLY A 173 -8.78 8.19 16.66
C GLY A 173 -9.57 7.28 17.60
N HIS A 174 -10.18 6.25 17.02
CA HIS A 174 -11.01 5.30 17.77
C HIS A 174 -10.87 3.88 17.20
N SER A 175 -11.01 2.88 18.04
CA SER A 175 -11.18 1.47 17.64
C SER A 175 -12.62 1.01 17.79
N THR A 176 -13.31 1.58 18.79
CA THR A 176 -14.75 1.37 19.07
C THR A 176 -15.38 2.70 19.46
N GLU A 177 -16.67 2.70 19.78
CA GLU A 177 -17.41 3.89 20.27
C GLU A 177 -16.88 4.42 21.62
N ARG A 178 -16.15 3.61 22.38
CA ARG A 178 -15.67 3.93 23.73
C ARG A 178 -14.18 3.84 23.91
N ASP A 179 -13.45 3.42 22.89
CA ASP A 179 -12.02 3.21 22.94
C ASP A 179 -11.31 4.15 21.95
N PHE A 180 -10.48 5.04 22.49
CA PHE A 180 -9.86 6.15 21.78
C PHE A 180 -8.35 6.09 21.89
N ILE A 181 -7.66 6.86 21.05
CA ILE A 181 -6.20 6.99 21.06
C ILE A 181 -5.78 8.48 21.07
N TYR A 182 -4.78 8.78 21.88
CA TYR A 182 -4.10 10.06 21.93
C TYR A 182 -2.60 9.87 21.72
N VAL A 183 -2.05 10.53 20.71
CA VAL A 183 -0.64 10.47 20.35
C VAL A 183 0.01 11.84 20.55
N THR A 184 1.10 11.88 21.28
CA THR A 184 1.83 13.12 21.55
C THR A 184 3.33 12.90 21.63
N THR A 185 4.11 13.85 21.15
CA THR A 185 5.57 13.86 21.32
C THR A 185 6.01 14.40 22.68
N ALA A 186 5.07 14.81 23.52
CA ALA A 186 5.37 15.32 24.86
C ALA A 186 5.80 14.20 25.81
N ASN A 187 6.52 14.61 26.84
CA ASN A 187 6.77 13.79 28.02
C ASN A 187 5.67 14.08 29.04
N LEU A 188 4.92 13.06 29.42
CA LEU A 188 3.79 13.23 30.32
C LEU A 188 4.19 12.94 31.77
N SER A 189 3.82 13.86 32.69
CA SER A 189 3.94 13.67 34.13
C SER A 189 2.79 12.82 34.68
N HIS A 190 2.96 12.38 35.94
CA HIS A 190 1.89 11.67 36.64
C HIS A 190 0.62 12.53 36.78
N ASP A 191 0.76 13.81 37.14
CA ASP A 191 -0.37 14.73 37.32
C ASP A 191 -1.13 14.97 36.01
N GLN A 192 -0.41 15.10 34.88
CA GLN A 192 -1.01 15.22 33.56
C GLN A 192 -1.79 13.96 33.16
N LEU A 193 -1.28 12.77 33.51
CA LEU A 193 -1.98 11.51 33.24
C LEU A 193 -3.19 11.35 34.14
N LEU A 194 -3.17 11.81 35.38
CA LEU A 194 -4.35 11.84 36.27
C LEU A 194 -5.41 12.77 35.72
N GLN A 195 -5.05 13.99 35.36
CA GLN A 195 -5.99 14.94 34.76
C GLN A 195 -6.62 14.37 33.49
N LEU A 196 -5.81 13.77 32.62
CA LEU A 196 -6.31 13.11 31.39
C LEU A 196 -7.26 11.95 31.71
N SER A 197 -6.96 11.16 32.73
CA SER A 197 -7.84 10.09 33.21
C SER A 197 -9.22 10.60 33.65
N ASP A 198 -9.22 11.72 34.38
CA ASP A 198 -10.45 12.37 34.84
C ASP A 198 -11.25 12.94 33.66
N GLU A 199 -10.62 13.56 32.68
CA GLU A 199 -11.26 14.09 31.46
C GLU A 199 -11.86 12.98 30.58
N VAL A 200 -11.18 11.85 30.45
CA VAL A 200 -11.68 10.67 29.69
C VAL A 200 -12.90 10.07 30.36
N GLY A 201 -12.90 10.04 31.70
CA GLY A 201 -13.98 9.49 32.50
C GLY A 201 -14.02 7.96 32.51
N ARG A 202 -14.89 7.38 33.34
CA ARG A 202 -14.88 5.93 33.63
C ARG A 202 -15.51 5.04 32.55
N GLU A 203 -16.29 5.64 31.66
CA GLU A 203 -17.02 4.89 30.64
C GLU A 203 -16.26 4.72 29.33
N ARG A 204 -15.09 5.38 29.21
CA ARG A 204 -14.27 5.37 28.02
C ARG A 204 -12.88 4.86 28.35
N SER A 205 -12.20 4.28 27.39
CA SER A 205 -10.78 3.91 27.46
C SER A 205 -9.96 4.76 26.50
N LEU A 206 -8.73 5.06 26.89
CA LEU A 206 -7.81 5.83 26.08
C LEU A 206 -6.45 5.17 26.05
N LEU A 207 -5.98 4.86 24.84
CA LEU A 207 -4.58 4.53 24.60
C LEU A 207 -3.77 5.83 24.41
N VAL A 208 -2.89 6.11 25.37
CA VAL A 208 -1.97 7.26 25.31
C VAL A 208 -0.62 6.79 24.77
N VAL A 209 -0.20 7.32 23.64
CA VAL A 209 1.10 7.03 23.04
C VAL A 209 1.96 8.30 23.07
N CYS A 210 3.03 8.31 23.86
CA CYS A 210 3.84 9.49 24.11
C CYS A 210 5.35 9.20 24.00
N SER A 211 6.17 10.23 23.94
CA SER A 211 7.64 10.04 23.86
C SER A 211 8.20 9.44 25.14
N ALA A 212 7.77 9.92 26.29
CA ALA A 212 8.10 9.37 27.59
C ALA A 212 7.02 9.72 28.61
N PHE A 213 6.97 8.99 29.71
CA PHE A 213 6.08 9.30 30.83
C PHE A 213 6.74 8.97 32.17
N ARG A 214 6.34 9.69 33.17
CA ARG A 214 6.68 9.45 34.58
C ARG A 214 5.42 9.09 35.34
N GLY A 215 5.32 7.87 35.84
CA GLY A 215 4.16 7.34 36.55
C GLY A 215 4.16 5.81 36.56
N ARG A 216 3.26 5.21 37.35
CA ARG A 216 3.04 3.77 37.33
C ARG A 216 2.15 3.42 36.15
N LYS A 217 2.49 2.40 35.36
CA LYS A 217 1.71 1.94 34.22
C LYS A 217 0.27 1.53 34.61
N GLU A 218 0.08 1.11 35.83
CA GLU A 218 -1.16 0.52 36.36
C GLU A 218 -1.96 1.50 37.24
N GLY A 219 -1.64 2.78 37.20
CA GLY A 219 -2.24 3.78 38.11
C GLY A 219 -3.57 4.39 37.63
N TYR A 220 -3.99 4.09 36.39
CA TYR A 220 -5.15 4.74 35.76
C TYR A 220 -6.10 3.68 35.21
N GLY A 221 -7.30 3.60 35.74
CA GLY A 221 -8.25 2.52 35.39
C GLY A 221 -8.77 2.58 33.95
N ASN A 222 -8.68 3.73 33.28
CA ASN A 222 -9.21 4.00 31.96
C ASN A 222 -8.13 4.42 30.95
N LEU A 223 -6.85 4.49 31.38
CA LEU A 223 -5.72 4.82 30.48
C LEU A 223 -4.79 3.62 30.33
N THR A 224 -4.41 3.36 29.10
CA THR A 224 -3.25 2.53 28.77
C THR A 224 -2.15 3.44 28.23
N VAL A 225 -0.99 3.50 28.90
CA VAL A 225 0.10 4.41 28.50
C VAL A 225 1.24 3.61 27.86
N LYS A 226 1.57 3.96 26.62
CA LYS A 226 2.69 3.38 25.86
C LYS A 226 3.67 4.48 25.44
N LYS A 227 4.93 4.09 25.28
CA LYS A 227 5.89 4.94 24.55
C LYS A 227 5.67 4.75 23.07
N ILE A 228 5.91 5.80 22.29
CA ILE A 228 5.97 5.69 20.83
C ILE A 228 6.88 4.50 20.50
N PRO A 229 6.35 3.48 19.79
CA PRO A 229 7.11 2.25 19.58
C PRO A 229 8.42 2.53 18.87
N LYS A 230 9.52 1.94 19.36
CA LYS A 230 10.80 1.98 18.65
C LYS A 230 10.67 1.46 17.21
N ALA A 231 9.66 0.62 16.93
CA ALA A 231 9.36 0.15 15.59
C ALA A 231 8.79 1.24 14.66
N VAL A 232 8.09 2.26 15.18
CA VAL A 232 7.78 3.47 14.41
C VAL A 232 9.07 4.23 14.12
N LEU A 233 10.00 4.20 15.07
CA LEU A 233 11.30 4.84 14.96
C LEU A 233 12.34 4.00 14.21
N SER A 234 12.21 2.65 14.18
CA SER A 234 13.23 1.75 13.62
C SER A 234 12.78 0.98 12.38
N ARG A 235 11.48 0.83 12.14
CA ARG A 235 10.96 0.21 10.91
C ARG A 235 10.82 1.19 9.74
N CYS A 236 10.99 2.46 9.99
CA CYS A 236 11.20 3.46 8.95
C CYS A 236 12.69 3.53 8.56
N GLU A 237 13.39 2.42 8.48
CA GLU A 237 14.70 2.32 7.82
C GLU A 237 14.52 2.42 6.29
N TRP A 238 13.93 3.52 5.87
CA TRP A 238 13.90 3.93 4.47
C TRP A 238 15.28 4.52 4.16
N GLY A 239 16.13 3.74 3.55
CA GLY A 239 17.48 4.19 3.14
C GLY A 239 18.58 3.17 3.37
N LYS A 240 18.29 2.01 3.89
CA LYS A 240 19.08 0.80 3.65
C LYS A 240 18.36 -0.02 2.61
N ASP A 241 18.95 -0.10 1.43
CA ASP A 241 18.61 -1.08 0.41
C ASP A 241 18.88 -2.50 0.95
N ASP A 242 18.14 -2.90 1.95
CA ASP A 242 18.16 -4.28 2.43
C ASP A 242 17.15 -5.08 1.62
N TYR A 243 17.59 -5.53 0.46
CA TYR A 243 16.87 -6.48 -0.39
C TYR A 243 16.83 -7.90 0.22
N SER A 244 17.29 -8.10 1.43
CA SER A 244 17.16 -9.37 2.14
C SER A 244 15.74 -9.53 2.71
N LEU A 245 14.76 -9.67 1.82
CA LEU A 245 13.46 -10.24 2.15
C LEU A 245 13.70 -11.69 2.62
N LYS A 246 13.68 -11.90 3.94
CA LYS A 246 13.54 -13.25 4.49
C LYS A 246 12.16 -13.76 4.10
N VAL A 247 12.10 -14.50 3.00
CA VAL A 247 10.89 -15.09 2.40
C VAL A 247 10.13 -15.99 3.38
N GLY A 248 10.73 -16.36 4.52
CA GLY A 248 10.13 -17.22 5.55
C GLY A 248 8.90 -16.66 6.27
N ASN A 249 8.61 -15.37 6.19
CA ASN A 249 7.50 -14.74 6.92
C ASN A 249 6.35 -14.27 6.03
N LEU A 250 6.33 -14.61 4.74
CA LEU A 250 5.17 -14.36 3.90
C LEU A 250 4.03 -15.31 4.28
N PRO A 251 2.78 -14.82 4.41
CA PRO A 251 1.64 -15.71 4.61
C PRO A 251 1.59 -16.70 3.45
N LYS A 252 1.72 -17.99 3.76
CA LYS A 252 1.55 -19.05 2.78
C LYS A 252 0.11 -18.99 2.27
N ALA A 253 -0.07 -18.91 0.96
CA ALA A 253 -1.40 -19.04 0.37
C ALA A 253 -1.97 -20.42 0.79
N PRO A 254 -3.26 -20.52 1.10
CA PRO A 254 -3.86 -21.82 1.37
C PRO A 254 -3.65 -22.74 0.17
N PRO A 255 -3.34 -24.03 0.39
CA PRO A 255 -3.12 -24.98 -0.68
C PRO A 255 -4.36 -25.05 -1.58
N LYS A 256 -4.16 -24.95 -2.90
CA LYS A 256 -5.24 -25.08 -3.87
C LYS A 256 -5.82 -26.51 -3.79
N PRO A 257 -7.14 -26.69 -3.76
CA PRO A 257 -7.72 -28.02 -3.82
C PRO A 257 -7.23 -28.76 -5.08
N GLY A 258 -6.53 -29.89 -4.91
CA GLY A 258 -6.08 -30.75 -6.01
C GLY A 258 -4.63 -30.60 -6.48
N GLN A 259 -3.80 -29.73 -5.88
CA GLN A 259 -2.36 -29.74 -6.11
C GLN A 259 -1.65 -30.60 -5.06
N GLY A 260 -1.29 -31.82 -5.42
CA GLY A 260 -0.34 -32.61 -4.66
C GLY A 260 1.05 -31.96 -4.70
N SER A 261 1.79 -32.03 -3.59
CA SER A 261 3.16 -31.53 -3.50
C SER A 261 4.04 -32.17 -4.57
N LEU A 262 4.64 -31.36 -5.44
CA LEU A 262 5.58 -31.82 -6.49
C LEU A 262 6.99 -32.13 -5.94
N PHE A 263 7.22 -31.82 -4.66
CA PHE A 263 8.47 -32.14 -3.96
C PHE A 263 8.13 -32.97 -2.73
N GLY A 264 8.48 -34.24 -2.80
CA GLY A 264 8.37 -35.14 -1.65
C GLY A 264 9.20 -34.61 -0.49
N GLU A 265 8.66 -34.72 0.71
CA GLU A 265 9.41 -34.51 1.94
C GLU A 265 10.48 -35.63 1.98
N GLU A 266 11.75 -35.25 1.88
CA GLU A 266 12.84 -36.12 2.32
C GLU A 266 12.74 -36.21 3.84
N ALA A 267 12.38 -37.38 4.33
CA ALA A 267 12.38 -37.71 5.74
C ALA A 267 13.82 -37.69 6.24
N GLU A 268 14.13 -36.75 7.14
CA GLU A 268 15.32 -36.85 7.98
C GLU A 268 15.15 -38.06 8.94
N SER A 269 16.05 -39.00 8.77
CA SER A 269 16.32 -40.09 9.72
C SER A 269 17.39 -39.67 10.71
#